data_a0286bd6056af0acfafaae2bc0db331d
#
_entry.id   a0286bd6056af0acfafaae2bc0db331d
#
_cell.length_a   1.000
_cell.length_b   1.000
_cell.length_c   1.000
_cell.angle_alpha   90.00
_cell.angle_beta   90.00
_cell.angle_gamma   90.00
#
_symmetry.space_group_name_H-M   'P 1'
#
loop_
_entity.id
_entity.type
_entity.pdbx_description
1 polymer ?
#
loop_
_entity_poly.entity_id
_entity_poly.type
_entity_poly.pdbx_seq_one_letter_code
_entity_poly.pdbx_strand_id
1 'polypeptide(L)'
;MMRVLLIRGMLVGVLAGLLSFGVARVLGEPPVDRAIAYEEQMVAGHVAGAGEAGHHHGTTTATVHDHGTAEEPVSRDTQRGIGLLTATVVYGAALGGLFAIVFGFVYGRVGPWDARTTALLLAVAAFLTVYLVPTIKYPANPPAVGIDGTIVYRTQLFFVMIAIAIAAMIVAVMVAKASAEARGAWDATLIGGAVFIGSVILAGMLMPTLDEVPANFPATVLAQFRMASLAIQGTLWATSVLTP
;
A
#
# COMPACT_ATOMS: atom_id res chain seq x y z
N MET A 1 27.92 -2.70 -14.96
CA MET A 1 27.20 -3.55 -13.97
C MET A 1 25.85 -2.97 -13.57
N MET A 2 25.73 -1.72 -13.12
CA MET A 2 24.44 -1.10 -12.69
C MET A 2 23.34 -1.14 -13.76
N ARG A 3 23.67 -0.83 -15.04
CA ARG A 3 22.68 -0.88 -16.14
C ARG A 3 22.05 -2.27 -16.32
N VAL A 4 22.87 -3.33 -16.23
CA VAL A 4 22.35 -4.71 -16.39
C VAL A 4 21.46 -5.09 -15.21
N LEU A 5 21.86 -4.72 -14.00
CA LEU A 5 21.05 -4.96 -12.78
C LEU A 5 19.71 -4.21 -12.85
N LEU A 6 19.73 -2.94 -13.30
CA LEU A 6 18.53 -2.14 -13.48
C LEU A 6 17.56 -2.80 -14.48
N ILE A 7 18.04 -3.20 -15.64
CA ILE A 7 17.22 -3.87 -16.67
C ILE A 7 16.63 -5.17 -16.12
N ARG A 8 17.44 -6.00 -15.44
CA ARG A 8 16.95 -7.23 -14.79
C ARG A 8 15.88 -6.92 -13.76
N GLY A 9 16.10 -5.95 -12.87
CA GLY A 9 15.11 -5.54 -11.88
C GLY A 9 13.80 -5.05 -12.50
N MET A 10 13.87 -4.25 -13.58
CA MET A 10 12.68 -3.84 -14.31
C MET A 10 11.93 -5.02 -14.95
N LEU A 11 12.64 -5.98 -15.56
CA LEU A 11 12.02 -7.17 -16.15
C LEU A 11 11.37 -8.06 -15.09
N VAL A 12 12.04 -8.28 -13.95
CA VAL A 12 11.44 -8.98 -12.81
C VAL A 12 10.25 -8.20 -12.28
N GLY A 13 10.33 -6.87 -12.23
CA GLY A 13 9.23 -5.99 -11.86
C GLY A 13 8.03 -6.10 -12.80
N VAL A 14 8.24 -6.22 -14.12
CA VAL A 14 7.16 -6.51 -15.09
C VAL A 14 6.50 -7.86 -14.77
N LEU A 15 7.29 -8.90 -14.51
CA LEU A 15 6.76 -10.21 -14.09
C LEU A 15 5.96 -10.10 -12.78
N ALA A 16 6.50 -9.39 -11.80
CA ALA A 16 5.81 -9.13 -10.54
C ALA A 16 4.48 -8.40 -10.76
N GLY A 17 4.45 -7.40 -11.64
CA GLY A 17 3.24 -6.67 -12.04
C GLY A 17 2.20 -7.57 -12.71
N LEU A 18 2.60 -8.45 -13.61
CA LEU A 18 1.71 -9.44 -14.25
C LEU A 18 1.10 -10.42 -13.24
N LEU A 19 1.90 -10.95 -12.32
CA LEU A 19 1.41 -11.84 -11.26
C LEU A 19 0.47 -11.08 -10.31
N SER A 20 0.83 -9.85 -9.94
CA SER A 20 0.00 -8.98 -9.10
C SER A 20 -1.31 -8.60 -9.79
N PHE A 21 -1.32 -8.42 -11.12
CA PHE A 21 -2.54 -8.25 -11.90
C PHE A 21 -3.48 -9.46 -11.74
N GLY A 22 -2.96 -10.67 -11.87
CA GLY A 22 -3.77 -11.89 -11.67
C GLY A 22 -4.39 -11.95 -10.27
N VAL A 23 -3.60 -11.67 -9.24
CA VAL A 23 -4.08 -11.62 -7.85
C VAL A 23 -5.11 -10.49 -7.65
N ALA A 24 -4.85 -9.30 -8.19
CA ALA A 24 -5.77 -8.16 -8.12
C ALA A 24 -7.09 -8.46 -8.82
N ARG A 25 -7.05 -9.12 -9.98
CA ARG A 25 -8.24 -9.51 -10.73
C ARG A 25 -9.12 -10.49 -9.97
N VAL A 26 -8.52 -11.46 -9.28
CA VAL A 26 -9.25 -12.54 -8.59
C VAL A 26 -9.69 -12.12 -7.18
N LEU A 27 -8.82 -11.47 -6.42
CA LEU A 27 -9.06 -11.12 -5.01
C LEU A 27 -9.45 -9.66 -4.81
N GLY A 28 -8.96 -8.74 -5.65
CA GLY A 28 -9.16 -7.30 -5.50
C GLY A 28 -10.47 -6.79 -6.09
N GLU A 29 -10.81 -7.23 -7.31
CA GLU A 29 -12.00 -6.73 -8.01
C GLU A 29 -13.32 -7.05 -7.30
N PRO A 30 -13.57 -8.28 -6.75
CA PRO A 30 -14.85 -8.58 -6.11
C PRO A 30 -15.19 -7.67 -4.91
N PRO A 31 -14.29 -7.31 -3.99
CA PRO A 31 -14.59 -6.34 -2.93
C PRO A 31 -14.73 -4.91 -3.45
N VAL A 32 -14.05 -4.52 -4.54
CA VAL A 32 -14.22 -3.20 -5.18
C VAL A 32 -15.62 -3.08 -5.78
N ASP A 33 -16.08 -4.08 -6.57
CA ASP A 33 -17.42 -4.07 -7.16
C ASP A 33 -18.52 -3.99 -6.08
N ARG A 34 -18.33 -4.68 -4.95
CA ARG A 34 -19.28 -4.63 -3.82
C ARG A 34 -19.27 -3.27 -3.11
N ALA A 35 -18.11 -2.62 -3.02
CA ALA A 35 -18.01 -1.28 -2.43
C ALA A 35 -18.68 -0.23 -3.31
N ILE A 36 -18.52 -0.31 -4.64
CA ILE A 36 -19.20 0.56 -5.61
C ILE A 36 -20.73 0.35 -5.52
N ALA A 37 -21.20 -0.90 -5.51
CA ALA A 37 -22.61 -1.18 -5.39
C ALA A 37 -23.22 -0.66 -4.06
N TYR A 38 -22.47 -0.67 -2.98
CA TYR A 38 -22.88 -0.07 -1.71
C TYR A 38 -23.00 1.46 -1.84
N GLU A 39 -22.06 2.13 -2.48
CA GLU A 39 -22.07 3.57 -2.73
C GLU A 39 -23.31 3.98 -3.54
N GLU A 40 -23.59 3.27 -4.64
CA GLU A 40 -24.78 3.49 -5.48
C GLU A 40 -26.08 3.35 -4.70
N GLN A 41 -26.18 2.35 -3.82
CA GLN A 41 -27.37 2.15 -2.98
C GLN A 41 -27.55 3.30 -1.97
N MET A 42 -26.47 3.81 -1.39
CA MET A 42 -26.53 4.95 -0.45
C MET A 42 -26.99 6.21 -1.16
N VAL A 43 -26.48 6.49 -2.36
CA VAL A 43 -26.91 7.65 -3.17
C VAL A 43 -28.39 7.52 -3.55
N ALA A 44 -28.82 6.36 -4.04
CA ALA A 44 -30.22 6.12 -4.40
C ALA A 44 -31.18 6.27 -3.20
N GLY A 45 -30.77 5.80 -2.01
CA GLY A 45 -31.55 5.97 -0.77
C GLY A 45 -31.71 7.42 -0.32
N HIS A 46 -30.68 8.23 -0.51
CA HIS A 46 -30.76 9.68 -0.19
C HIS A 46 -31.68 10.43 -1.15
N VAL A 47 -31.68 10.08 -2.44
CA VAL A 47 -32.55 10.70 -3.44
C VAL A 47 -34.03 10.32 -3.18
N ALA A 48 -34.32 9.08 -2.82
CA ALA A 48 -35.66 8.62 -2.51
C ALA A 48 -36.20 9.28 -1.23
N GLY A 49 -35.38 9.43 -0.19
CA GLY A 49 -35.78 10.10 1.06
C GLY A 49 -36.00 11.62 0.93
N ALA A 50 -35.37 12.28 -0.02
CA ALA A 50 -35.55 13.72 -0.28
C ALA A 50 -36.86 14.05 -1.01
N GLY A 51 -37.50 13.05 -1.63
CA GLY A 51 -38.78 13.20 -2.36
C GLY A 51 -40.05 13.29 -1.47
N GLU A 52 -39.98 12.90 -0.19
CA GLU A 52 -41.13 12.85 0.72
C GLU A 52 -41.22 14.04 1.71
N ALA A 53 -40.23 14.91 1.79
CA ALA A 53 -40.27 16.08 2.66
C ALA A 53 -40.68 17.32 1.87
N GLY A 54 -41.97 17.69 2.01
CA GLY A 54 -42.61 18.86 1.38
C GLY A 54 -41.90 20.17 1.67
N HIS A 55 -42.00 21.05 0.69
CA HIS A 55 -41.74 22.49 0.64
C HIS A 55 -41.58 23.23 1.98
N HIS A 56 -40.36 23.61 2.36
CA HIS A 56 -40.09 24.82 3.11
C HIS A 56 -38.84 25.51 2.55
N HIS A 57 -39.06 26.75 2.07
CA HIS A 57 -38.01 27.68 1.64
C HIS A 57 -37.06 27.97 2.82
N GLY A 58 -35.80 27.63 2.67
CA GLY A 58 -34.73 28.06 3.53
C GLY A 58 -33.42 27.96 2.75
N THR A 59 -32.95 29.12 2.24
CA THR A 59 -31.69 29.33 1.58
C THR A 59 -30.54 28.97 2.51
N THR A 60 -30.00 27.79 2.38
CA THR A 60 -28.64 27.48 2.81
C THR A 60 -27.98 26.67 1.70
N THR A 61 -27.01 27.30 1.06
CA THR A 61 -26.14 26.73 0.02
C THR A 61 -25.33 25.58 0.63
N ALA A 62 -25.92 24.40 0.74
CA ALA A 62 -25.19 23.16 0.80
C ALA A 62 -24.82 22.85 -0.65
N THR A 63 -23.54 22.94 -1.00
CA THR A 63 -23.00 22.42 -2.25
C THR A 63 -23.27 20.91 -2.27
N VAL A 64 -24.41 20.54 -2.83
CA VAL A 64 -24.65 19.19 -3.32
C VAL A 64 -23.64 19.00 -4.45
N HIS A 65 -22.56 18.28 -4.19
CA HIS A 65 -21.73 17.78 -5.27
C HIS A 65 -22.59 16.81 -6.06
N ASP A 66 -23.07 17.33 -7.19
CA ASP A 66 -23.78 16.60 -8.23
C ASP A 66 -22.86 15.53 -8.81
N HIS A 67 -22.89 14.32 -8.28
CA HIS A 67 -22.36 13.12 -8.92
C HIS A 67 -23.39 12.51 -9.90
N GLY A 68 -24.33 13.34 -10.36
CA GLY A 68 -25.25 13.01 -11.43
C GLY A 68 -24.54 13.02 -12.75
N THR A 69 -24.33 11.84 -13.35
CA THR A 69 -24.08 11.61 -14.80
C THR A 69 -22.91 12.37 -15.44
N ALA A 70 -21.82 12.62 -14.72
CA ALA A 70 -20.54 12.79 -15.40
C ALA A 70 -20.22 11.43 -16.05
N GLU A 71 -20.27 11.34 -17.37
CA GLU A 71 -19.76 10.17 -18.10
C GLU A 71 -18.38 9.86 -17.51
N GLU A 72 -18.26 8.70 -16.85
CA GLU A 72 -16.95 8.26 -16.36
C GLU A 72 -16.02 8.25 -17.58
N PRO A 73 -14.91 9.02 -17.57
CA PRO A 73 -14.05 9.17 -18.75
C PRO A 73 -13.48 7.83 -19.24
N VAL A 74 -13.55 6.80 -18.40
CA VAL A 74 -13.11 5.44 -18.69
C VAL A 74 -14.11 4.45 -18.08
N SER A 75 -14.68 3.55 -18.92
CA SER A 75 -15.63 2.55 -18.46
C SER A 75 -15.03 1.61 -17.41
N ARG A 76 -15.86 1.10 -16.48
CA ARG A 76 -15.45 0.17 -15.44
C ARG A 76 -14.79 -1.10 -16.02
N ASP A 77 -15.24 -1.60 -17.17
CA ASP A 77 -14.63 -2.73 -17.86
C ASP A 77 -13.20 -2.44 -18.33
N THR A 78 -12.95 -1.23 -18.81
CA THR A 78 -11.58 -0.78 -19.16
C THR A 78 -10.71 -0.62 -17.93
N GLN A 79 -11.24 -0.06 -16.84
CA GLN A 79 -10.50 0.13 -15.58
C GLN A 79 -10.05 -1.20 -15.00
N ARG A 80 -10.95 -2.18 -14.84
CA ARG A 80 -10.65 -3.50 -14.27
C ARG A 80 -9.89 -4.44 -15.22
N GLY A 81 -9.84 -4.11 -16.50
CA GLY A 81 -9.13 -4.86 -17.54
C GLY A 81 -7.74 -4.26 -17.81
N ILE A 82 -7.65 -3.55 -18.96
CA ILE A 82 -6.37 -3.01 -19.45
C ILE A 82 -5.81 -1.91 -18.54
N GLY A 83 -6.67 -1.14 -17.86
CA GLY A 83 -6.24 -0.11 -16.90
C GLY A 83 -5.48 -0.74 -15.72
N LEU A 84 -6.07 -1.74 -15.08
CA LEU A 84 -5.45 -2.47 -13.97
C LEU A 84 -4.16 -3.17 -14.41
N LEU A 85 -4.16 -3.81 -15.61
CA LEU A 85 -2.96 -4.45 -16.16
C LEU A 85 -1.83 -3.43 -16.36
N THR A 86 -2.12 -2.32 -17.01
CA THR A 86 -1.13 -1.26 -17.25
C THR A 86 -0.59 -0.70 -15.94
N ALA A 87 -1.47 -0.40 -14.99
CA ALA A 87 -1.09 0.14 -13.70
C ALA A 87 -0.17 -0.82 -12.93
N THR A 88 -0.52 -2.10 -12.85
CA THR A 88 0.28 -3.09 -12.10
C THR A 88 1.62 -3.38 -12.78
N VAL A 89 1.67 -3.43 -14.11
CA VAL A 89 2.91 -3.67 -14.86
C VAL A 89 3.86 -2.47 -14.78
N VAL A 90 3.36 -1.25 -14.98
CA VAL A 90 4.17 -0.03 -14.88
C VAL A 90 4.68 0.17 -13.44
N TYR A 91 3.81 0.00 -12.45
CA TYR A 91 4.17 0.08 -11.05
C TYR A 91 5.21 -1.00 -10.68
N GLY A 92 4.99 -2.25 -11.11
CA GLY A 92 5.93 -3.34 -10.89
C GLY A 92 7.29 -3.08 -11.53
N ALA A 93 7.34 -2.61 -12.78
CA ALA A 93 8.58 -2.26 -13.46
C ALA A 93 9.35 -1.14 -12.74
N ALA A 94 8.66 -0.09 -12.31
CA ALA A 94 9.25 1.02 -11.56
C ALA A 94 9.81 0.54 -10.21
N LEU A 95 9.04 -0.26 -9.47
CA LEU A 95 9.44 -0.79 -8.18
C LEU A 95 10.61 -1.79 -8.32
N GLY A 96 10.60 -2.65 -9.33
CA GLY A 96 11.70 -3.57 -9.62
C GLY A 96 13.00 -2.86 -10.00
N GLY A 97 12.90 -1.76 -10.75
CA GLY A 97 14.03 -0.88 -11.05
C GLY A 97 14.60 -0.22 -9.79
N LEU A 98 13.73 0.32 -8.93
CA LEU A 98 14.13 0.91 -7.65
C LEU A 98 14.77 -0.14 -6.73
N PHE A 99 14.16 -1.32 -6.63
CA PHE A 99 14.70 -2.44 -5.86
C PHE A 99 16.12 -2.82 -6.34
N ALA A 100 16.35 -2.89 -7.65
CA ALA A 100 17.67 -3.19 -8.22
C ALA A 100 18.72 -2.12 -7.85
N ILE A 101 18.33 -0.84 -7.86
CA ILE A 101 19.23 0.25 -7.43
C ILE A 101 19.61 0.08 -5.96
N VAL A 102 18.60 -0.10 -5.09
CA VAL A 102 18.83 -0.27 -3.64
C VAL A 102 19.64 -1.54 -3.38
N PHE A 103 19.34 -2.64 -4.06
CA PHE A 103 20.13 -3.87 -3.97
C PHE A 103 21.60 -3.64 -4.32
N GLY A 104 21.89 -2.90 -5.39
CA GLY A 104 23.27 -2.56 -5.78
C GLY A 104 24.03 -1.74 -4.71
N PHE A 105 23.31 -0.93 -3.92
CA PHE A 105 23.88 -0.21 -2.78
C PHE A 105 24.09 -1.11 -1.55
N VAL A 106 23.17 -2.03 -1.29
CA VAL A 106 23.14 -2.85 -0.07
C VAL A 106 24.06 -4.05 -0.18
N TYR A 107 24.16 -4.67 -1.36
CA TYR A 107 24.93 -5.88 -1.60
C TYR A 107 26.42 -5.72 -1.21
N GLY A 108 26.90 -6.63 -0.38
CA GLY A 108 28.27 -6.61 0.16
C GLY A 108 28.54 -5.56 1.25
N ARG A 109 27.55 -4.72 1.62
CA ARG A 109 27.71 -3.68 2.68
C ARG A 109 26.99 -4.01 3.96
N VAL A 110 25.89 -4.73 3.92
CA VAL A 110 25.08 -5.03 5.11
C VAL A 110 25.59 -6.29 5.83
N GLY A 111 26.04 -7.30 5.10
CA GLY A 111 26.60 -8.53 5.67
C GLY A 111 27.32 -9.36 4.60
N PRO A 112 27.98 -10.47 4.99
CA PRO A 112 28.72 -11.36 4.10
C PRO A 112 27.78 -12.38 3.44
N TRP A 113 26.59 -11.94 3.01
CA TRP A 113 25.58 -12.80 2.41
C TRP A 113 25.71 -12.85 0.88
N ASP A 114 25.32 -13.99 0.31
CA ASP A 114 25.18 -14.14 -1.14
C ASP A 114 24.07 -13.23 -1.72
N ALA A 115 24.04 -13.11 -3.04
CA ALA A 115 23.12 -12.19 -3.71
C ALA A 115 21.64 -12.54 -3.44
N ARG A 116 21.30 -13.84 -3.40
CA ARG A 116 19.92 -14.31 -3.17
C ARG A 116 19.44 -13.99 -1.76
N THR A 117 20.27 -14.28 -0.76
CA THR A 117 19.98 -13.98 0.65
C THR A 117 19.83 -12.47 0.85
N THR A 118 20.72 -11.67 0.26
CA THR A 118 20.63 -10.20 0.32
C THR A 118 19.34 -9.70 -0.32
N ALA A 119 18.94 -10.24 -1.47
CA ALA A 119 17.69 -9.85 -2.13
C ALA A 119 16.46 -10.24 -1.30
N LEU A 120 16.46 -11.44 -0.71
CA LEU A 120 15.37 -11.87 0.16
C LEU A 120 15.23 -10.95 1.38
N LEU A 121 16.33 -10.68 2.08
CA LEU A 121 16.32 -9.80 3.25
C LEU A 121 15.90 -8.37 2.89
N LEU A 122 16.36 -7.86 1.76
CA LEU A 122 15.96 -6.55 1.25
C LEU A 122 14.48 -6.52 0.87
N ALA A 123 13.95 -7.54 0.21
CA ALA A 123 12.54 -7.62 -0.16
C ALA A 123 11.64 -7.66 1.09
N VAL A 124 12.02 -8.44 2.11
CA VAL A 124 11.32 -8.48 3.40
C VAL A 124 11.37 -7.11 4.08
N ALA A 125 12.56 -6.51 4.18
CA ALA A 125 12.72 -5.18 4.80
C ALA A 125 11.91 -4.11 4.06
N ALA A 126 11.92 -4.13 2.73
CA ALA A 126 11.16 -3.20 1.91
C ALA A 126 9.64 -3.43 2.04
N PHE A 127 9.18 -4.68 2.02
CA PHE A 127 7.77 -5.00 2.28
C PHE A 127 7.30 -4.50 3.64
N LEU A 128 8.11 -4.70 4.69
CA LEU A 128 7.81 -4.21 6.03
C LEU A 128 7.73 -2.68 6.07
N THR A 129 8.72 -1.99 5.52
CA THR A 129 8.86 -0.52 5.67
C THR A 129 8.00 0.27 4.70
N VAL A 130 7.86 -0.19 3.46
CA VAL A 130 7.15 0.57 2.42
C VAL A 130 5.66 0.23 2.39
N TYR A 131 5.28 -0.98 2.82
CA TYR A 131 3.90 -1.40 2.75
C TYR A 131 3.30 -1.78 4.11
N LEU A 132 3.83 -2.79 4.81
CA LEU A 132 3.14 -3.37 5.96
C LEU A 132 2.98 -2.37 7.12
N VAL A 133 4.08 -1.72 7.53
CA VAL A 133 4.06 -0.75 8.64
C VAL A 133 3.13 0.44 8.35
N PRO A 134 3.24 1.13 7.20
CA PRO A 134 2.30 2.21 6.87
C PRO A 134 0.85 1.75 6.80
N THR A 135 0.59 0.56 6.23
CA THR A 135 -0.76 0.01 6.08
C THR A 135 -1.40 -0.39 7.42
N ILE A 136 -0.62 -0.81 8.42
CA ILE A 136 -1.15 -1.05 9.77
C ILE A 136 -1.69 0.23 10.39
N LYS A 137 -1.02 1.38 10.19
CA LYS A 137 -1.46 2.67 10.73
C LYS A 137 -2.53 3.33 9.86
N TYR A 138 -2.33 3.28 8.54
CA TYR A 138 -3.20 3.89 7.53
C TYR A 138 -3.62 2.83 6.51
N PRO A 139 -4.63 2.00 6.84
CA PRO A 139 -5.02 0.88 6.00
C PRO A 139 -5.60 1.32 4.65
N ALA A 140 -5.48 0.46 3.66
CA ALA A 140 -6.12 0.65 2.37
C ALA A 140 -7.64 0.65 2.54
N ASN A 141 -8.30 1.60 1.90
CA ASN A 141 -9.75 1.73 1.89
C ASN A 141 -10.30 1.50 0.48
N PRO A 142 -11.40 0.75 0.34
CA PRO A 142 -12.11 0.59 -0.91
C PRO A 142 -12.89 1.87 -1.30
N PRO A 143 -13.46 1.94 -2.52
CA PRO A 143 -14.45 2.95 -2.85
C PRO A 143 -15.54 3.08 -1.76
N ALA A 144 -16.18 4.23 -1.66
CA ALA A 144 -17.15 4.57 -0.60
C ALA A 144 -16.57 4.65 0.82
N VAL A 145 -15.29 4.43 1.02
CA VAL A 145 -14.62 4.57 2.33
C VAL A 145 -13.55 5.64 2.25
N GLY A 146 -13.82 6.77 2.89
CA GLY A 146 -12.96 7.95 2.93
C GLY A 146 -13.78 9.23 2.87
N ILE A 147 -13.12 10.34 3.18
CA ILE A 147 -13.67 11.68 3.08
C ILE A 147 -12.86 12.45 2.04
N ASP A 148 -13.49 13.01 1.02
CA ASP A 148 -12.79 13.66 -0.11
C ASP A 148 -11.81 14.75 0.35
N GLY A 149 -12.18 15.52 1.38
CA GLY A 149 -11.31 16.57 1.95
C GLY A 149 -10.07 16.06 2.67
N THR A 150 -9.96 14.75 2.99
CA THR A 150 -8.85 14.16 3.76
C THR A 150 -7.88 13.35 2.91
N ILE A 151 -8.18 13.10 1.63
CA ILE A 151 -7.36 12.25 0.74
C ILE A 151 -5.90 12.71 0.70
N VAL A 152 -5.65 14.01 0.50
CA VAL A 152 -4.29 14.57 0.43
C VAL A 152 -3.57 14.39 1.77
N TYR A 153 -4.24 14.72 2.87
CA TYR A 153 -3.68 14.61 4.22
C TYR A 153 -3.35 13.16 4.58
N ARG A 154 -4.26 12.22 4.30
CA ARG A 154 -4.04 10.79 4.52
C ARG A 154 -2.85 10.27 3.70
N THR A 155 -2.76 10.69 2.43
CA THR A 155 -1.65 10.32 1.55
C THR A 155 -0.32 10.84 2.08
N GLN A 156 -0.27 12.08 2.55
CA GLN A 156 0.92 12.65 3.18
C GLN A 156 1.34 11.87 4.43
N LEU A 157 0.41 11.55 5.31
CA LEU A 157 0.68 10.76 6.52
C LEU A 157 1.20 9.35 6.19
N PHE A 158 0.66 8.72 5.15
CA PHE A 158 1.13 7.42 4.67
C PHE A 158 2.60 7.50 4.20
N PHE A 159 2.96 8.51 3.40
CA PHE A 159 4.34 8.70 2.96
C PHE A 159 5.29 9.09 4.10
N VAL A 160 4.84 9.88 5.06
CA VAL A 160 5.62 10.19 6.27
C VAL A 160 5.89 8.90 7.05
N MET A 161 4.89 8.02 7.19
CA MET A 161 5.07 6.74 7.88
C MET A 161 6.05 5.81 7.14
N ILE A 162 6.04 5.81 5.80
CA ILE A 162 7.07 5.11 4.99
C ILE A 162 8.47 5.65 5.34
N ALA A 163 8.65 6.97 5.32
CA ALA A 163 9.95 7.59 5.60
C ALA A 163 10.45 7.24 7.01
N ILE A 164 9.58 7.29 8.01
CA ILE A 164 9.90 6.90 9.39
C ILE A 164 10.27 5.42 9.47
N ALA A 165 9.50 4.53 8.82
CA ALA A 165 9.77 3.09 8.84
C ALA A 165 11.11 2.74 8.16
N ILE A 166 11.44 3.40 7.05
CA ILE A 166 12.75 3.24 6.39
C ILE A 166 13.88 3.72 7.31
N ALA A 167 13.75 4.90 7.92
CA ALA A 167 14.73 5.42 8.84
C ALA A 167 14.92 4.49 10.06
N ALA A 168 13.83 4.00 10.63
CA ALA A 168 13.85 3.02 11.72
C ALA A 168 14.57 1.73 11.33
N MET A 169 14.35 1.21 10.11
CA MET A 169 15.04 0.03 9.60
C MET A 169 16.54 0.27 9.44
N ILE A 170 16.94 1.42 8.92
CA ILE A 170 18.36 1.79 8.80
C ILE A 170 19.02 1.83 10.18
N VAL A 171 18.39 2.49 11.15
CA VAL A 171 18.89 2.56 12.53
C VAL A 171 18.97 1.17 13.15
N ALA A 172 17.95 0.34 12.98
CA ALA A 172 17.92 -1.04 13.47
C ALA A 172 19.07 -1.88 12.93
N VAL A 173 19.35 -1.80 11.63
CA VAL A 173 20.47 -2.50 10.98
C VAL A 173 21.82 -1.96 11.51
N MET A 174 21.96 -0.65 11.68
CA MET A 174 23.19 -0.05 12.23
C MET A 174 23.43 -0.52 13.67
N VAL A 175 22.41 -0.54 14.52
CA VAL A 175 22.49 -1.01 15.91
C VAL A 175 22.81 -2.51 15.96
N ALA A 176 22.17 -3.31 15.11
CA ALA A 176 22.47 -4.72 15.01
C ALA A 176 23.93 -4.95 14.63
N LYS A 177 24.43 -4.28 13.60
CA LYS A 177 25.84 -4.39 13.20
C LYS A 177 26.81 -3.99 14.33
N ALA A 178 26.57 -2.88 14.99
CA ALA A 178 27.41 -2.40 16.10
C ALA A 178 27.39 -3.36 17.31
N SER A 179 26.31 -4.10 17.50
CA SER A 179 26.15 -5.05 18.60
C SER A 179 26.73 -6.44 18.30
N ALA A 180 26.93 -6.79 17.02
CA ALA A 180 27.27 -8.13 16.58
C ALA A 180 28.60 -8.64 17.10
N GLU A 181 29.63 -7.76 17.16
CA GLU A 181 30.98 -8.13 17.64
C GLU A 181 30.97 -8.48 19.15
N ALA A 182 30.19 -7.75 19.94
CA ALA A 182 30.17 -7.92 21.40
C ALA A 182 29.22 -9.02 21.88
N ARG A 183 28.13 -9.31 21.13
CA ARG A 183 27.00 -10.14 21.59
C ARG A 183 26.68 -11.33 20.70
N GLY A 184 27.35 -11.42 19.55
CA GLY A 184 27.05 -12.42 18.51
C GLY A 184 25.87 -12.05 17.63
N ALA A 185 25.75 -12.76 16.50
CA ALA A 185 24.80 -12.42 15.45
C ALA A 185 23.32 -12.57 15.87
N TRP A 186 23.01 -13.54 16.73
CA TRP A 186 21.65 -13.80 17.20
C TRP A 186 21.13 -12.64 18.06
N ASP A 187 21.85 -12.30 19.13
CA ASP A 187 21.47 -11.23 20.05
C ASP A 187 21.44 -9.88 19.32
N ALA A 188 22.39 -9.64 18.43
CA ALA A 188 22.42 -8.44 17.60
C ALA A 188 21.15 -8.31 16.73
N THR A 189 20.69 -9.41 16.15
CA THR A 189 19.45 -9.42 15.35
C THR A 189 18.23 -9.12 16.22
N LEU A 190 18.15 -9.70 17.42
CA LEU A 190 17.06 -9.44 18.37
C LEU A 190 17.05 -7.97 18.82
N ILE A 191 18.22 -7.40 19.10
CA ILE A 191 18.35 -5.97 19.48
C ILE A 191 17.91 -5.07 18.32
N GLY A 192 18.37 -5.33 17.10
CA GLY A 192 17.94 -4.59 15.92
C GLY A 192 16.44 -4.69 15.70
N GLY A 193 15.88 -5.90 15.81
CA GLY A 193 14.43 -6.11 15.72
C GLY A 193 13.65 -5.34 16.78
N ALA A 194 14.11 -5.34 18.02
CA ALA A 194 13.48 -4.59 19.11
C ALA A 194 13.55 -3.07 18.86
N VAL A 195 14.66 -2.55 18.35
CA VAL A 195 14.81 -1.14 17.97
C VAL A 195 13.83 -0.77 16.86
N PHE A 196 13.72 -1.61 15.81
CA PHE A 196 12.77 -1.37 14.72
C PHE A 196 11.33 -1.34 15.23
N ILE A 197 10.91 -2.38 15.93
CA ILE A 197 9.54 -2.51 16.46
C ILE A 197 9.22 -1.37 17.42
N GLY A 198 10.12 -1.07 18.37
CA GLY A 198 9.93 0.04 19.31
C GLY A 198 9.80 1.39 18.62
N SER A 199 10.63 1.65 17.59
CA SER A 199 10.56 2.89 16.80
C SER A 199 9.24 3.01 16.03
N VAL A 200 8.77 1.92 15.43
CA VAL A 200 7.51 1.89 14.68
C VAL A 200 6.30 2.06 15.60
N ILE A 201 6.30 1.41 16.76
CA ILE A 201 5.25 1.58 17.78
C ILE A 201 5.21 3.03 18.25
N LEU A 202 6.36 3.60 18.60
CA LEU A 202 6.46 4.99 19.05
C LEU A 202 5.93 5.96 17.97
N ALA A 203 6.35 5.78 16.72
CA ALA A 203 5.85 6.57 15.60
C ALA A 203 4.33 6.42 15.45
N GLY A 204 3.81 5.19 15.50
CA GLY A 204 2.39 4.91 15.42
C GLY A 204 1.55 5.57 16.54
N MET A 205 2.13 5.71 17.73
CA MET A 205 1.48 6.41 18.86
C MET A 205 1.50 7.94 18.70
N LEU A 206 2.57 8.50 18.12
CA LEU A 206 2.73 9.94 17.93
C LEU A 206 1.99 10.47 16.68
N MET A 207 1.80 9.62 15.66
CA MET A 207 1.14 10.00 14.43
C MET A 207 -0.39 10.06 14.60
N PRO A 208 -1.09 11.03 13.97
CA PRO A 208 -2.55 11.13 14.01
C PRO A 208 -3.25 9.84 13.59
N THR A 209 -4.40 9.56 14.18
CA THR A 209 -5.31 8.49 13.75
C THR A 209 -6.38 9.07 12.84
N LEU A 210 -6.70 8.35 11.77
CA LEU A 210 -7.79 8.68 10.85
C LEU A 210 -8.77 7.52 10.86
N ASP A 211 -10.02 7.81 11.27
CA ASP A 211 -11.13 6.87 11.17
C ASP A 211 -12.13 7.44 10.18
N GLU A 212 -12.14 6.90 8.98
CA GLU A 212 -12.96 7.36 7.86
C GLU A 212 -13.93 6.27 7.40
N VAL A 213 -14.08 5.19 8.16
CA VAL A 213 -14.97 4.09 7.80
C VAL A 213 -16.40 4.46 8.21
N PRO A 214 -17.36 4.57 7.28
CA PRO A 214 -18.75 4.80 7.62
C PRO A 214 -19.27 3.69 8.55
N ALA A 215 -20.05 4.06 9.58
CA ALA A 215 -20.55 3.12 10.59
C ALA A 215 -21.35 1.94 9.98
N ASN A 216 -22.01 2.18 8.86
CA ASN A 216 -22.84 1.17 8.18
C ASN A 216 -22.09 0.43 7.04
N PHE A 217 -20.79 0.71 6.83
CA PHE A 217 -20.05 0.03 5.76
C PHE A 217 -19.85 -1.44 6.10
N PRO A 218 -20.09 -2.40 5.17
CA PRO A 218 -19.98 -3.82 5.44
C PRO A 218 -18.55 -4.22 5.82
N ALA A 219 -18.34 -4.63 7.06
CA ALA A 219 -17.02 -4.99 7.60
C ALA A 219 -16.34 -6.14 6.82
N THR A 220 -17.14 -7.06 6.25
CA THR A 220 -16.65 -8.17 5.42
C THR A 220 -16.04 -7.68 4.12
N VAL A 221 -16.64 -6.67 3.46
CA VAL A 221 -16.12 -6.06 2.22
C VAL A 221 -14.82 -5.35 2.53
N LEU A 222 -14.76 -4.58 3.62
CA LEU A 222 -13.57 -3.87 4.07
C LEU A 222 -12.41 -4.85 4.35
N ALA A 223 -12.68 -5.93 5.09
CA ALA A 223 -11.68 -6.95 5.41
C ALA A 223 -11.16 -7.64 4.16
N GLN A 224 -12.05 -8.03 3.23
CA GLN A 224 -11.65 -8.68 1.97
C GLN A 224 -10.80 -7.75 1.10
N PHE A 225 -11.14 -6.46 1.01
CA PHE A 225 -10.34 -5.48 0.27
C PHE A 225 -8.94 -5.33 0.86
N ARG A 226 -8.82 -5.22 2.19
CA ARG A 226 -7.52 -5.12 2.88
C ARG A 226 -6.68 -6.37 2.72
N MET A 227 -7.29 -7.56 2.79
CA MET A 227 -6.59 -8.82 2.54
C MET A 227 -6.15 -8.97 1.08
N ALA A 228 -6.97 -8.55 0.12
CA ALA A 228 -6.60 -8.53 -1.30
C ALA A 228 -5.41 -7.58 -1.54
N SER A 229 -5.44 -6.38 -0.96
CA SER A 229 -4.34 -5.42 -1.03
C SER A 229 -3.03 -6.00 -0.47
N LEU A 230 -3.10 -6.70 0.67
CA LEU A 230 -1.96 -7.41 1.25
C LEU A 230 -1.42 -8.51 0.32
N ALA A 231 -2.31 -9.30 -0.28
CA ALA A 231 -1.93 -10.37 -1.21
C ALA A 231 -1.27 -9.83 -2.48
N ILE A 232 -1.79 -8.74 -3.05
CA ILE A 232 -1.23 -8.06 -4.23
C ILE A 232 0.20 -7.58 -3.92
N GLN A 233 0.38 -6.88 -2.83
CA GLN A 233 1.70 -6.37 -2.42
C GLN A 233 2.65 -7.49 -2.03
N GLY A 234 2.17 -8.50 -1.31
CA GLY A 234 2.97 -9.69 -0.98
C GLY A 234 3.49 -10.40 -2.22
N THR A 235 2.66 -10.55 -3.26
CA THR A 235 3.05 -11.14 -4.55
C THR A 235 4.15 -10.30 -5.23
N LEU A 236 4.00 -8.99 -5.24
CA LEU A 236 4.94 -8.06 -5.87
C LEU A 236 6.31 -8.11 -5.20
N TRP A 237 6.36 -8.03 -3.86
CA TRP A 237 7.60 -8.06 -3.12
C TRP A 237 8.27 -9.45 -3.12
N ALA A 238 7.48 -10.53 -3.03
CA ALA A 238 8.01 -11.89 -3.13
C ALA A 238 8.67 -12.17 -4.49
N THR A 239 8.08 -11.64 -5.58
CA THR A 239 8.66 -11.78 -6.92
C THR A 239 9.95 -10.99 -7.08
N SER A 240 10.09 -9.85 -6.39
CA SER A 240 11.28 -8.99 -6.45
C SER A 240 12.57 -9.70 -5.97
N VAL A 241 12.45 -10.77 -5.19
CA VAL A 241 13.59 -11.64 -4.78
C VAL A 241 14.32 -12.25 -5.97
N LEU A 242 13.67 -12.37 -7.13
CA LEU A 242 14.24 -12.95 -8.34
C LEU A 242 15.20 -11.99 -9.09
N THR A 243 15.41 -10.77 -8.61
CA THR A 243 16.19 -9.72 -9.29
C THR A 243 17.69 -10.01 -9.44
N PRO A 244 18.40 -10.65 -8.49
CA PRO A 244 19.86 -10.88 -8.59
C PRO A 244 20.28 -11.87 -9.65
#